data_d67ff75c709adb6af99cf30b5ea39bdd
#
_entry.id   d67ff75c709adb6af99cf30b5ea39bdd
#
_cell.length_a   1.000
_cell.length_b   1.000
_cell.length_c   1.000
_cell.angle_alpha   90.00
_cell.angle_beta   90.00
_cell.angle_gamma   90.00
#
_symmetry.space_group_name_H-M   'P 1'
#
loop_
_entity.id
_entity.type
_entity.pdbx_description
1 polymer ?
#
loop_
_entity_poly.entity_id
_entity_poly.type
_entity_poly.pdbx_seq_one_letter_code
_entity_poly.pdbx_strand_id
1 'polypeptide(L)'
;MTAWHIVTGEYPPQPGGVSDYTRLIAEALADAGDRVTVWAPRLPNAECGPRNEQDRRGVTVCRLPDHFGPRSLRHLTRALDQCPAPRRLLIQYVPHAFGWKGANVPFCAWLRSRRRDSVWVMFHEVAYPFTADATLRHNALAVVNRLMASLVAGAAERAFVSIAAWQPMVQGLMPGRSVTWLPVPSSVPADADSVETARVRARYANGSPLVGHFGTYGRSIAAMLEPAVRAIGDRTRAQILLLGRRSDRLARDLVRQCPSLDGRVSGAGSLSADQLSQHIAACDVMLQPYPDGVSTRRTSAMAALALGRPIVTTSGWLTEGLWEESGAVTLVPIDMPEATARATARLLDDASARRQLSERARALYAARFDIRHTIAALREPDAAAVSP
;
A
#
# COMPACT_ATOMS: atom_id res chain seq x y z
N MET A 1 -26.07 -7.07 -7.32
CA MET A 1 -25.05 -8.10 -7.04
C MET A 1 -24.17 -8.24 -8.27
N THR A 2 -22.92 -7.84 -8.18
CA THR A 2 -21.93 -7.88 -9.28
C THR A 2 -21.01 -9.08 -9.10
N ALA A 3 -20.56 -9.69 -10.22
CA ALA A 3 -19.52 -10.71 -10.18
C ALA A 3 -18.17 -10.07 -10.50
N TRP A 4 -17.29 -10.01 -9.50
CA TRP A 4 -15.94 -9.47 -9.63
C TRP A 4 -14.90 -10.57 -9.81
N HIS A 5 -14.03 -10.39 -10.79
CA HIS A 5 -12.83 -11.18 -10.99
C HIS A 5 -11.60 -10.27 -10.75
N ILE A 6 -11.01 -10.35 -9.58
CA ILE A 6 -9.84 -9.54 -9.22
C ILE A 6 -8.58 -10.30 -9.64
N VAL A 7 -7.78 -9.70 -10.52
CA VAL A 7 -6.52 -10.29 -11.01
C VAL A 7 -5.36 -9.53 -10.37
N THR A 8 -4.53 -10.22 -9.60
CA THR A 8 -3.44 -9.64 -8.84
C THR A 8 -2.16 -10.44 -8.93
N GLY A 9 -1.02 -9.76 -8.94
CA GLY A 9 0.30 -10.39 -8.90
C GLY A 9 0.71 -10.96 -7.56
N GLU A 10 0.02 -10.57 -6.47
CA GLU A 10 0.26 -11.05 -5.10
C GLU A 10 -1.04 -11.07 -4.29
N TYR A 11 -1.19 -12.08 -3.42
CA TYR A 11 -2.31 -12.23 -2.50
C TYR A 11 -1.87 -13.01 -1.26
N PRO A 12 -2.45 -12.78 -0.08
CA PRO A 12 -2.05 -13.52 1.13
C PRO A 12 -1.99 -15.03 0.94
N PRO A 13 -1.05 -15.71 1.61
CA PRO A 13 -0.12 -15.24 2.64
C PRO A 13 1.15 -14.56 2.12
N GLN A 14 1.26 -14.23 0.83
CA GLN A 14 2.36 -13.41 0.33
C GLN A 14 2.30 -12.01 0.96
N PRO A 15 3.36 -11.57 1.65
CA PRO A 15 3.38 -10.24 2.25
C PRO A 15 3.60 -9.18 1.17
N GLY A 16 2.77 -8.14 1.15
CA GLY A 16 2.89 -7.03 0.20
C GLY A 16 1.77 -6.02 0.36
N GLY A 17 2.03 -4.77 0.02
CA GLY A 17 1.01 -3.72 0.12
C GLY A 17 -0.17 -3.95 -0.83
N VAL A 18 0.10 -4.46 -2.05
CA VAL A 18 -0.96 -4.80 -3.01
C VAL A 18 -1.68 -6.09 -2.61
N SER A 19 -0.96 -7.04 -1.98
CA SER A 19 -1.54 -8.24 -1.40
C SER A 19 -2.60 -7.90 -0.35
N ASP A 20 -2.24 -7.08 0.63
CA ASP A 20 -3.15 -6.65 1.71
C ASP A 20 -4.30 -5.78 1.18
N TYR A 21 -4.00 -4.86 0.25
CA TYR A 21 -5.01 -4.05 -0.42
C TYR A 21 -6.02 -4.91 -1.19
N THR A 22 -5.54 -5.88 -1.98
CA THR A 22 -6.41 -6.77 -2.76
C THR A 22 -7.34 -7.57 -1.86
N ARG A 23 -6.82 -8.11 -0.74
CA ARG A 23 -7.63 -8.81 0.24
C ARG A 23 -8.71 -7.90 0.82
N LEU A 24 -8.32 -6.69 1.26
CA LEU A 24 -9.24 -5.72 1.85
C LEU A 24 -10.38 -5.35 0.88
N ILE A 25 -10.07 -5.10 -0.39
CA ILE A 25 -11.08 -4.81 -1.42
C ILE A 25 -11.99 -6.02 -1.69
N ALA A 26 -11.40 -7.21 -1.78
CA ALA A 26 -12.16 -8.43 -2.04
C ALA A 26 -13.17 -8.73 -0.92
N GLU A 27 -12.72 -8.64 0.34
CA GLU A 27 -13.56 -8.81 1.51
C GLU A 27 -14.67 -7.74 1.57
N ALA A 28 -14.33 -6.47 1.36
CA ALA A 28 -15.30 -5.37 1.43
C ALA A 28 -16.34 -5.42 0.30
N LEU A 29 -15.99 -5.87 -0.90
CA LEU A 29 -16.96 -6.13 -1.99
C LEU A 29 -17.87 -7.31 -1.64
N ALA A 30 -17.33 -8.37 -1.05
CA ALA A 30 -18.12 -9.52 -0.60
C ALA A 30 -19.08 -9.14 0.54
N ASP A 31 -18.63 -8.37 1.52
CA ASP A 31 -19.46 -7.82 2.61
C ASP A 31 -20.57 -6.90 2.07
N ALA A 32 -20.34 -6.23 0.93
CA ALA A 32 -21.35 -5.43 0.22
C ALA A 32 -22.32 -6.28 -0.63
N GLY A 33 -22.23 -7.62 -0.57
CA GLY A 33 -23.13 -8.57 -1.22
C GLY A 33 -22.74 -8.93 -2.67
N ASP A 34 -21.52 -8.63 -3.10
CA ASP A 34 -21.02 -9.01 -4.42
C ASP A 34 -20.32 -10.38 -4.39
N ARG A 35 -20.30 -11.08 -5.52
CA ARG A 35 -19.51 -12.31 -5.67
C ARG A 35 -18.11 -11.95 -6.11
N VAL A 36 -17.12 -12.43 -5.35
CA VAL A 36 -15.72 -12.08 -5.60
C VAL A 36 -14.86 -13.33 -5.82
N THR A 37 -14.15 -13.35 -6.95
CA THR A 37 -13.12 -14.34 -7.25
C THR A 37 -11.78 -13.64 -7.45
N VAL A 38 -10.78 -14.03 -6.67
CA VAL A 38 -9.41 -13.51 -6.77
C VAL A 38 -8.54 -14.50 -7.55
N TRP A 39 -7.86 -14.02 -8.58
CA TRP A 39 -6.91 -14.77 -9.39
C TRP A 39 -5.49 -14.30 -9.03
N ALA A 40 -4.73 -15.16 -8.37
CA ALA A 40 -3.41 -14.84 -7.87
C ALA A 40 -2.38 -15.93 -8.20
N PRO A 41 -1.08 -15.63 -8.23
CA PRO A 41 -0.05 -16.62 -8.45
C PRO A 41 -0.06 -17.68 -7.35
N ARG A 42 0.37 -18.87 -7.72
CA ARG A 42 0.61 -19.95 -6.79
C ARG A 42 1.75 -19.62 -5.84
N LEU A 43 1.65 -20.11 -4.62
CA LEU A 43 2.72 -20.01 -3.63
C LEU A 43 3.89 -20.89 -4.02
N PRO A 44 5.15 -20.47 -3.79
CA PRO A 44 6.34 -21.21 -4.22
C PRO A 44 6.41 -22.65 -3.70
N ASN A 45 5.85 -22.94 -2.52
CA ASN A 45 5.93 -24.24 -1.84
C ASN A 45 4.60 -25.00 -1.80
N ALA A 46 3.59 -24.61 -2.60
CA ALA A 46 2.31 -25.30 -2.63
C ALA A 46 2.35 -26.52 -3.57
N GLU A 47 1.72 -27.65 -3.17
CA GLU A 47 1.57 -28.85 -4.01
C GLU A 47 0.90 -28.57 -5.36
N CYS A 48 1.13 -29.43 -6.37
CA CYS A 48 0.66 -29.26 -7.74
C CYS A 48 -0.87 -29.32 -7.87
N GLY A 49 -1.49 -28.25 -8.43
CA GLY A 49 -2.88 -28.17 -8.85
C GLY A 49 -3.48 -26.77 -8.62
N PRO A 50 -4.48 -26.35 -9.44
CA PRO A 50 -5.29 -25.21 -9.11
C PRO A 50 -6.13 -25.55 -7.88
N ARG A 51 -5.98 -24.80 -6.80
CA ARG A 51 -6.83 -24.91 -5.61
C ARG A 51 -7.72 -23.68 -5.53
N ASN A 52 -9.01 -23.92 -5.44
CA ASN A 52 -9.97 -22.92 -5.03
C ASN A 52 -10.02 -22.95 -3.50
N GLU A 53 -9.47 -21.90 -2.87
CA GLU A 53 -9.54 -21.72 -1.44
C GLU A 53 -10.72 -20.76 -1.16
N GLN A 54 -11.66 -21.16 -0.35
CA GLN A 54 -12.68 -20.24 0.14
C GLN A 54 -12.10 -19.47 1.32
N ASP A 55 -12.00 -18.15 1.22
CA ASP A 55 -11.64 -17.29 2.33
C ASP A 55 -12.82 -17.21 3.32
N ARG A 56 -12.52 -16.89 4.59
CA ARG A 56 -13.50 -16.84 5.70
C ARG A 56 -14.68 -15.89 5.47
N ARG A 57 -14.56 -14.95 4.50
CA ARG A 57 -15.59 -13.95 4.15
C ARG A 57 -16.28 -14.20 2.80
N GLY A 58 -16.26 -15.43 2.29
CA GLY A 58 -16.97 -15.76 1.06
C GLY A 58 -16.24 -15.38 -0.25
N VAL A 59 -14.99 -14.95 -0.16
CA VAL A 59 -14.14 -14.71 -1.32
C VAL A 59 -13.56 -16.03 -1.84
N THR A 60 -13.69 -16.30 -3.14
CA THR A 60 -13.06 -17.45 -3.79
C THR A 60 -11.67 -17.08 -4.30
N VAL A 61 -10.63 -17.79 -3.88
CA VAL A 61 -9.25 -17.57 -4.32
C VAL A 61 -8.79 -18.68 -5.26
N CYS A 62 -8.44 -18.33 -6.50
CA CYS A 62 -7.95 -19.25 -7.52
C CYS A 62 -6.44 -19.04 -7.74
N ARG A 63 -5.64 -20.05 -7.45
CA ARG A 63 -4.18 -20.00 -7.59
C ARG A 63 -3.72 -20.44 -8.98
N LEU A 64 -3.05 -19.54 -9.69
CA LEU A 64 -2.57 -19.73 -11.06
C LEU A 64 -1.20 -20.44 -11.09
N PRO A 65 -0.97 -21.40 -12.02
CA PRO A 65 0.15 -22.33 -11.91
C PRO A 65 1.55 -21.77 -12.24
N ASP A 66 1.68 -20.81 -13.16
CA ASP A 66 2.95 -20.35 -13.72
C ASP A 66 3.11 -18.82 -13.73
N HIS A 67 2.61 -18.17 -12.71
CA HIS A 67 2.76 -16.71 -12.45
C HIS A 67 2.43 -15.86 -13.71
N PHE A 68 1.19 -16.03 -14.21
CA PHE A 68 0.67 -15.39 -15.43
C PHE A 68 1.42 -15.74 -16.72
N GLY A 69 2.05 -16.91 -16.74
CA GLY A 69 2.56 -17.51 -17.97
C GLY A 69 1.47 -18.18 -18.81
N PRO A 70 1.86 -18.88 -19.90
CA PRO A 70 0.90 -19.45 -20.87
C PRO A 70 -0.13 -20.42 -20.28
N ARG A 71 0.24 -21.18 -19.23
CA ARG A 71 -0.68 -22.11 -18.57
C ARG A 71 -1.73 -21.34 -17.75
N SER A 72 -1.29 -20.33 -17.01
CA SER A 72 -2.17 -19.45 -16.26
C SER A 72 -3.15 -18.72 -17.17
N LEU A 73 -2.69 -18.15 -18.29
CA LEU A 73 -3.54 -17.40 -19.22
C LEU A 73 -4.59 -18.30 -19.87
N ARG A 74 -4.20 -19.53 -20.25
CA ARG A 74 -5.17 -20.53 -20.77
C ARG A 74 -6.20 -20.93 -19.72
N HIS A 75 -5.76 -21.16 -18.47
CA HIS A 75 -6.66 -21.52 -17.37
C HIS A 75 -7.64 -20.38 -17.08
N LEU A 76 -7.14 -19.16 -16.93
CA LEU A 76 -7.92 -17.96 -16.68
C LEU A 76 -8.94 -17.69 -17.80
N THR A 77 -8.52 -17.83 -19.07
CA THR A 77 -9.43 -17.71 -20.22
C THR A 77 -10.59 -18.69 -20.13
N ARG A 78 -10.30 -19.99 -19.94
CA ARG A 78 -11.35 -21.04 -19.85
C ARG A 78 -12.31 -20.79 -18.69
N ALA A 79 -11.79 -20.43 -17.53
CA ALA A 79 -12.61 -20.19 -16.35
C ALA A 79 -13.48 -18.95 -16.51
N LEU A 80 -12.96 -17.84 -17.04
CA LEU A 80 -13.72 -16.64 -17.31
C LEU A 80 -14.80 -16.90 -18.39
N ASP A 81 -14.48 -17.63 -19.45
CA ASP A 81 -15.44 -17.88 -20.53
C ASP A 81 -16.61 -18.78 -20.12
N GLN A 82 -16.47 -19.53 -19.01
CA GLN A 82 -17.55 -20.29 -18.38
C GLN A 82 -18.46 -19.42 -17.49
N CYS A 83 -18.02 -18.21 -17.11
CA CYS A 83 -18.83 -17.31 -16.32
C CYS A 83 -19.82 -16.53 -17.22
N PRO A 84 -21.07 -16.29 -16.78
CA PRO A 84 -22.02 -15.46 -17.54
C PRO A 84 -21.52 -14.02 -17.66
N ALA A 85 -21.82 -13.38 -18.80
CA ALA A 85 -21.57 -11.95 -19.00
C ALA A 85 -22.71 -11.11 -18.37
N PRO A 86 -22.47 -9.85 -17.98
CA PRO A 86 -21.17 -9.15 -18.05
C PRO A 86 -20.22 -9.59 -16.93
N ARG A 87 -18.95 -9.80 -17.30
CA ARG A 87 -17.87 -10.12 -16.36
C ARG A 87 -17.05 -8.88 -16.08
N ARG A 88 -16.88 -8.53 -14.83
CA ARG A 88 -16.07 -7.38 -14.43
C ARG A 88 -14.71 -7.86 -13.90
N LEU A 89 -13.65 -7.49 -14.61
CA LEU A 89 -12.27 -7.78 -14.25
C LEU A 89 -11.66 -6.54 -13.59
N LEU A 90 -11.18 -6.67 -12.35
CA LEU A 90 -10.40 -5.64 -11.67
C LEU A 90 -8.94 -6.06 -11.61
N ILE A 91 -8.08 -5.38 -12.35
CA ILE A 91 -6.65 -5.67 -12.44
C ILE A 91 -5.90 -4.81 -11.42
N GLN A 92 -5.20 -5.44 -10.48
CA GLN A 92 -4.30 -4.76 -9.54
C GLN A 92 -2.92 -4.62 -10.18
N TYR A 93 -2.72 -3.53 -10.94
CA TYR A 93 -1.55 -3.42 -11.82
C TYR A 93 -0.34 -2.83 -11.09
N VAL A 94 0.72 -3.63 -11.10
CA VAL A 94 2.10 -3.26 -10.77
C VAL A 94 2.99 -3.96 -11.79
N PRO A 95 3.85 -3.28 -12.55
CA PRO A 95 4.60 -3.89 -13.67
C PRO A 95 5.37 -5.15 -13.30
N HIS A 96 6.01 -5.18 -12.14
CA HIS A 96 6.85 -6.30 -11.70
C HIS A 96 6.07 -7.44 -11.03
N ALA A 97 4.79 -7.26 -10.70
CA ALA A 97 4.01 -8.25 -9.95
C ALA A 97 3.48 -9.40 -10.81
N PHE A 98 3.45 -9.25 -12.14
CA PHE A 98 2.93 -10.27 -13.06
C PHE A 98 4.00 -11.24 -13.59
N GLY A 99 5.12 -11.37 -12.90
CA GLY A 99 6.20 -12.29 -13.27
C GLY A 99 7.12 -11.77 -14.37
N TRP A 100 7.94 -12.67 -14.95
CA TRP A 100 8.90 -12.38 -16.03
C TRP A 100 9.82 -11.19 -15.73
N LYS A 101 10.19 -11.04 -14.46
CA LYS A 101 11.05 -9.92 -13.98
C LYS A 101 10.52 -8.52 -14.35
N GLY A 102 9.19 -8.37 -14.39
CA GLY A 102 8.54 -7.10 -14.71
C GLY A 102 8.38 -6.82 -16.21
N ALA A 103 8.49 -7.84 -17.06
CA ALA A 103 8.38 -7.71 -18.53
C ALA A 103 7.32 -8.65 -19.13
N ASN A 104 6.20 -8.89 -18.44
CA ASN A 104 5.15 -9.81 -18.91
C ASN A 104 4.22 -9.13 -19.93
N VAL A 105 4.78 -8.80 -21.10
CA VAL A 105 4.02 -8.28 -22.25
C VAL A 105 2.91 -9.24 -22.71
N PRO A 106 3.11 -10.59 -22.75
CA PRO A 106 2.05 -11.53 -23.10
C PRO A 106 0.80 -11.45 -22.23
N PHE A 107 0.92 -11.23 -20.91
CA PHE A 107 -0.21 -10.98 -20.03
C PHE A 107 -0.97 -9.72 -20.45
N CYS A 108 -0.26 -8.63 -20.73
CA CYS A 108 -0.87 -7.37 -21.14
C CYS A 108 -1.58 -7.48 -22.50
N ALA A 109 -0.97 -8.22 -23.45
CA ALA A 109 -1.59 -8.50 -24.75
C ALA A 109 -2.82 -9.40 -24.61
N TRP A 110 -2.77 -10.42 -23.73
CA TRP A 110 -3.92 -11.24 -23.40
C TRP A 110 -5.06 -10.38 -22.82
N LEU A 111 -4.77 -9.50 -21.88
CA LEU A 111 -5.78 -8.61 -21.31
C LEU A 111 -6.42 -7.73 -22.41
N ARG A 112 -5.62 -7.22 -23.33
CA ARG A 112 -6.08 -6.42 -24.48
C ARG A 112 -6.99 -7.19 -25.43
N SER A 113 -6.91 -8.53 -25.46
CA SER A 113 -7.78 -9.41 -26.25
C SER A 113 -9.15 -9.66 -25.59
N ARG A 114 -9.34 -9.35 -24.30
CA ARG A 114 -10.56 -9.61 -23.52
C ARG A 114 -11.67 -8.57 -23.77
N ARG A 115 -12.01 -8.32 -25.03
CA ARG A 115 -12.97 -7.27 -25.47
C ARG A 115 -14.41 -7.49 -25.03
N ARG A 116 -14.76 -8.70 -24.56
CA ARG A 116 -16.11 -9.06 -24.08
C ARG A 116 -16.26 -8.88 -22.58
N ASP A 117 -15.17 -8.54 -21.88
CA ASP A 117 -15.16 -8.36 -20.44
C ASP A 117 -15.03 -6.86 -20.13
N SER A 118 -15.73 -6.39 -19.09
CA SER A 118 -15.55 -5.05 -18.55
C SER A 118 -14.25 -5.03 -17.74
N VAL A 119 -13.20 -4.45 -18.29
CA VAL A 119 -11.87 -4.41 -17.66
C VAL A 119 -11.66 -3.09 -16.95
N TRP A 120 -11.45 -3.16 -15.65
CA TRP A 120 -11.10 -2.03 -14.79
C TRP A 120 -9.69 -2.23 -14.24
N VAL A 121 -8.92 -1.16 -14.15
CA VAL A 121 -7.50 -1.27 -13.74
C VAL A 121 -7.21 -0.30 -12.61
N MET A 122 -6.68 -0.82 -11.51
CA MET A 122 -6.06 -0.02 -10.45
C MET A 122 -4.54 0.00 -10.68
N PHE A 123 -4.01 1.16 -11.06
CA PHE A 123 -2.57 1.37 -11.21
C PHE A 123 -1.97 1.73 -9.86
N HIS A 124 -1.33 0.76 -9.22
CA HIS A 124 -0.50 0.98 -8.03
C HIS A 124 0.87 1.54 -8.38
N GLU A 125 1.37 1.18 -9.55
CA GLU A 125 2.54 1.73 -10.24
C GLU A 125 2.29 1.67 -11.74
N VAL A 126 2.73 2.69 -12.49
CA VAL A 126 2.50 2.73 -13.94
C VAL A 126 3.70 2.16 -14.70
N ALA A 127 4.89 2.71 -14.44
CA ALA A 127 6.15 2.27 -15.07
C ALA A 127 7.34 2.75 -14.23
N TYR A 128 8.48 2.10 -14.38
CA TYR A 128 9.73 2.61 -13.80
C TYR A 128 10.11 3.97 -14.40
N PRO A 129 10.66 4.90 -13.60
CA PRO A 129 11.16 6.17 -14.11
C PRO A 129 12.37 5.93 -15.01
N PHE A 130 12.56 6.81 -16.01
CA PHE A 130 13.85 6.95 -16.68
C PHE A 130 14.75 7.77 -15.78
N THR A 131 15.98 7.29 -15.56
CA THR A 131 17.00 8.06 -14.86
C THR A 131 18.31 8.03 -15.65
N ALA A 132 18.98 9.17 -15.74
CA ALA A 132 20.23 9.28 -16.52
C ALA A 132 21.33 8.36 -15.97
N ASP A 133 21.34 8.18 -14.64
CA ASP A 133 22.33 7.35 -13.93
C ASP A 133 21.96 5.86 -13.87
N ALA A 134 20.81 5.48 -14.44
CA ALA A 134 20.39 4.08 -14.45
C ALA A 134 21.14 3.26 -15.50
N THR A 135 21.30 1.97 -15.21
CA THR A 135 21.86 1.03 -16.19
C THR A 135 20.98 0.95 -17.44
N LEU A 136 21.59 0.64 -18.60
CA LEU A 136 20.84 0.39 -19.85
C LEU A 136 19.73 -0.63 -19.68
N ARG A 137 19.96 -1.66 -18.85
CA ARG A 137 18.96 -2.68 -18.53
C ARG A 137 17.75 -2.09 -17.79
N HIS A 138 17.98 -1.17 -16.87
CA HIS A 138 16.90 -0.49 -16.13
C HIS A 138 16.05 0.36 -17.08
N ASN A 139 16.69 1.16 -17.92
CA ASN A 139 16.01 2.02 -18.89
C ASN A 139 15.28 1.19 -19.97
N ALA A 140 15.86 0.08 -20.43
CA ALA A 140 15.17 -0.86 -21.32
C ALA A 140 13.90 -1.45 -20.65
N LEU A 141 13.97 -1.83 -19.37
CA LEU A 141 12.81 -2.29 -18.62
C LEU A 141 11.77 -1.17 -18.45
N ALA A 142 12.20 0.08 -18.27
CA ALA A 142 11.30 1.23 -18.20
C ALA A 142 10.52 1.44 -19.52
N VAL A 143 11.14 1.19 -20.68
CA VAL A 143 10.46 1.18 -22.00
C VAL A 143 9.42 0.06 -22.06
N VAL A 144 9.82 -1.16 -21.70
CA VAL A 144 8.91 -2.32 -21.68
C VAL A 144 7.72 -2.08 -20.76
N ASN A 145 7.94 -1.49 -19.58
CA ASN A 145 6.86 -1.17 -18.65
C ASN A 145 5.88 -0.13 -19.21
N ARG A 146 6.35 0.85 -20.00
CA ARG A 146 5.48 1.82 -20.70
C ARG A 146 4.63 1.14 -21.76
N LEU A 147 5.23 0.22 -22.52
CA LEU A 147 4.47 -0.61 -23.47
C LEU A 147 3.41 -1.45 -22.74
N MET A 148 3.77 -2.10 -21.64
CA MET A 148 2.82 -2.85 -20.81
C MET A 148 1.69 -1.96 -20.29
N ALA A 149 2.01 -0.79 -19.74
CA ALA A 149 1.01 0.17 -19.26
C ALA A 149 0.08 0.63 -20.39
N SER A 150 0.60 0.88 -21.58
CA SER A 150 -0.20 1.24 -22.77
C SER A 150 -1.16 0.12 -23.19
N LEU A 151 -0.70 -1.14 -23.20
CA LEU A 151 -1.54 -2.30 -23.52
C LEU A 151 -2.66 -2.48 -22.48
N VAL A 152 -2.33 -2.36 -21.19
CA VAL A 152 -3.28 -2.49 -20.08
C VAL A 152 -4.28 -1.35 -20.09
N ALA A 153 -3.82 -0.10 -20.23
CA ALA A 153 -4.69 1.07 -20.37
C ALA A 153 -5.59 0.96 -21.61
N GLY A 154 -5.05 0.45 -22.74
CA GLY A 154 -5.82 0.19 -23.95
C GLY A 154 -6.93 -0.87 -23.79
N ALA A 155 -6.79 -1.80 -22.84
CA ALA A 155 -7.80 -2.79 -22.48
C ALA A 155 -8.86 -2.22 -21.52
N ALA A 156 -8.48 -1.24 -20.69
CA ALA A 156 -9.31 -0.77 -19.59
C ALA A 156 -10.50 0.08 -20.06
N GLU A 157 -11.65 -0.16 -19.52
CA GLU A 157 -12.87 0.67 -19.63
C GLU A 157 -12.80 1.83 -18.64
N ARG A 158 -12.37 1.54 -17.42
CA ARG A 158 -12.08 2.50 -16.34
C ARG A 158 -10.71 2.24 -15.76
N ALA A 159 -10.03 3.29 -15.35
CA ALA A 159 -8.78 3.20 -14.64
C ALA A 159 -8.80 4.01 -13.35
N PHE A 160 -8.10 3.49 -12.36
CA PHE A 160 -7.85 4.15 -11.09
C PHE A 160 -6.34 4.28 -10.89
N VAL A 161 -5.91 5.35 -10.26
CA VAL A 161 -4.51 5.60 -9.92
C VAL A 161 -4.39 5.85 -8.42
N SER A 162 -3.41 5.26 -7.77
CA SER A 162 -3.22 5.39 -6.32
C SER A 162 -2.60 6.73 -5.89
N ILE A 163 -1.99 7.47 -6.82
CA ILE A 163 -1.45 8.82 -6.62
C ILE A 163 -1.98 9.75 -7.71
N ALA A 164 -2.35 10.96 -7.33
CA ALA A 164 -2.87 11.96 -8.27
C ALA A 164 -1.88 12.29 -9.41
N ALA A 165 -0.58 12.30 -9.13
CA ALA A 165 0.47 12.57 -10.11
C ALA A 165 0.49 11.59 -11.31
N TRP A 166 -0.06 10.40 -11.18
CA TRP A 166 -0.15 9.43 -12.27
C TRP A 166 -1.39 9.60 -13.16
N GLN A 167 -2.37 10.37 -12.70
CA GLN A 167 -3.62 10.55 -13.46
C GLN A 167 -3.39 11.14 -14.86
N PRO A 168 -2.61 12.22 -15.07
CA PRO A 168 -2.35 12.74 -16.40
C PRO A 168 -1.64 11.73 -17.32
N MET A 169 -0.70 10.96 -16.76
CA MET A 169 0.04 9.94 -17.51
C MET A 169 -0.90 8.83 -18.02
N VAL A 170 -1.74 8.28 -17.14
CA VAL A 170 -2.68 7.21 -17.51
C VAL A 170 -3.79 7.77 -18.41
N GLN A 171 -4.26 9.00 -18.16
CA GLN A 171 -5.26 9.68 -19.01
C GLN A 171 -4.75 9.84 -20.45
N GLY A 172 -3.47 10.15 -20.64
CA GLY A 172 -2.85 10.22 -21.98
C GLY A 172 -2.83 8.88 -22.71
N LEU A 173 -2.85 7.74 -21.98
CA LEU A 173 -2.97 6.39 -22.54
C LEU A 173 -4.41 5.96 -22.81
N MET A 174 -5.40 6.69 -22.27
CA MET A 174 -6.83 6.35 -22.30
C MET A 174 -7.69 7.56 -22.76
N PRO A 175 -7.47 8.13 -23.93
CA PRO A 175 -8.25 9.29 -24.36
C PRO A 175 -9.75 8.95 -24.42
N GLY A 176 -10.57 9.86 -23.89
CA GLY A 176 -12.04 9.70 -23.85
C GLY A 176 -12.58 8.70 -22.82
N ARG A 177 -11.72 8.09 -21.98
CA ARG A 177 -12.14 7.17 -20.91
C ARG A 177 -11.81 7.72 -19.52
N SER A 178 -12.52 7.24 -18.50
CA SER A 178 -12.36 7.74 -17.12
C SER A 178 -11.10 7.22 -16.47
N VAL A 179 -10.29 8.14 -15.91
CA VAL A 179 -9.19 7.86 -15.00
C VAL A 179 -9.43 8.61 -13.70
N THR A 180 -9.65 7.88 -12.63
CA THR A 180 -9.99 8.45 -11.32
C THR A 180 -8.84 8.26 -10.34
N TRP A 181 -8.51 9.31 -9.60
CA TRP A 181 -7.62 9.16 -8.44
C TRP A 181 -8.37 8.46 -7.31
N LEU A 182 -7.83 7.32 -6.89
CA LEU A 182 -8.39 6.47 -5.85
C LEU A 182 -7.27 6.10 -4.86
N PRO A 183 -7.12 6.86 -3.77
CA PRO A 183 -6.09 6.62 -2.78
C PRO A 183 -6.27 5.27 -2.09
N VAL A 184 -5.16 4.72 -1.58
CA VAL A 184 -5.14 3.41 -0.92
C VAL A 184 -5.63 3.55 0.52
N PRO A 185 -6.61 2.76 0.99
CA PRO A 185 -7.03 2.72 2.39
C PRO A 185 -6.00 2.01 3.29
N SER A 186 -6.21 2.10 4.60
CA SER A 186 -5.47 1.29 5.57
C SER A 186 -5.88 -0.19 5.49
N SER A 187 -4.89 -1.08 5.46
CA SER A 187 -5.10 -2.52 5.67
C SER A 187 -5.02 -2.94 7.14
N VAL A 188 -4.76 -1.98 8.04
CA VAL A 188 -4.70 -2.16 9.49
C VAL A 188 -6.01 -1.64 10.09
N PRO A 189 -6.69 -2.42 10.97
CA PRO A 189 -7.91 -1.97 11.64
C PRO A 189 -7.72 -0.65 12.41
N ALA A 190 -8.73 0.21 12.36
CA ALA A 190 -8.71 1.50 13.04
C ALA A 190 -9.17 1.42 14.51
N ASP A 191 -9.76 0.32 14.91
CA ASP A 191 -10.29 0.00 16.23
C ASP A 191 -9.29 -0.85 17.03
N ALA A 192 -8.29 -0.23 17.61
CA ALA A 192 -7.32 -0.91 18.46
C ALA A 192 -7.93 -1.21 19.85
N ASP A 193 -7.77 -2.47 20.30
CA ASP A 193 -8.14 -2.84 21.66
C ASP A 193 -7.36 -2.02 22.70
N SER A 194 -8.07 -1.34 23.60
CA SER A 194 -7.46 -0.40 24.54
C SER A 194 -6.63 -1.11 25.62
N VAL A 195 -7.01 -2.31 26.03
CA VAL A 195 -6.29 -3.10 27.07
C VAL A 195 -4.97 -3.60 26.48
N GLU A 196 -5.02 -4.18 25.28
CA GLU A 196 -3.82 -4.66 24.60
C GLU A 196 -2.91 -3.49 24.20
N THR A 197 -3.47 -2.35 23.77
CA THR A 197 -2.70 -1.13 23.51
C THR A 197 -1.95 -0.65 24.77
N ALA A 198 -2.61 -0.68 25.93
CA ALA A 198 -1.96 -0.34 27.21
C ALA A 198 -0.85 -1.33 27.59
N ARG A 199 -1.05 -2.63 27.34
CA ARG A 199 -0.01 -3.65 27.55
C ARG A 199 1.21 -3.44 26.64
N VAL A 200 0.97 -3.16 25.36
CA VAL A 200 2.04 -2.81 24.41
C VAL A 200 2.81 -1.59 24.89
N ARG A 201 2.10 -0.53 25.31
CA ARG A 201 2.72 0.67 25.82
C ARG A 201 3.55 0.39 27.07
N ALA A 202 3.05 -0.35 28.04
CA ALA A 202 3.79 -0.74 29.24
C ALA A 202 5.07 -1.51 28.90
N ARG A 203 5.01 -2.40 27.91
CA ARG A 203 6.15 -3.19 27.46
C ARG A 203 7.24 -2.37 26.79
N TYR A 204 6.91 -1.39 25.93
CA TYR A 204 7.87 -0.74 25.07
C TYR A 204 8.20 0.71 25.46
N ALA A 205 7.29 1.41 26.14
CA ALA A 205 7.50 2.82 26.46
C ALA A 205 8.37 3.01 27.73
N ASN A 206 8.32 2.07 28.68
CA ASN A 206 9.07 2.15 29.93
C ASN A 206 8.95 3.53 30.64
N GLY A 207 7.75 4.08 30.70
CA GLY A 207 7.48 5.40 31.28
C GLY A 207 7.89 6.60 30.43
N SER A 208 8.48 6.38 29.26
CA SER A 208 8.93 7.43 28.32
C SER A 208 7.96 7.60 27.15
N PRO A 209 8.06 8.70 26.40
CA PRO A 209 7.37 8.80 25.11
C PRO A 209 7.78 7.68 24.14
N LEU A 210 6.84 7.24 23.30
CA LEU A 210 7.04 6.15 22.35
C LEU A 210 6.91 6.65 20.91
N VAL A 211 8.00 6.55 20.14
CA VAL A 211 8.04 6.87 18.71
C VAL A 211 8.01 5.56 17.92
N GLY A 212 6.99 5.39 17.06
CA GLY A 212 6.83 4.21 16.22
C GLY A 212 7.28 4.42 14.78
N HIS A 213 7.77 3.37 14.13
CA HIS A 213 7.87 3.30 12.67
C HIS A 213 7.25 1.99 12.20
N PHE A 214 6.36 2.06 11.19
CA PHE A 214 5.77 0.89 10.56
C PHE A 214 6.14 0.83 9.08
N GLY A 215 6.71 -0.30 8.66
CA GLY A 215 7.02 -0.50 7.24
C GLY A 215 7.93 -1.69 6.96
N THR A 216 8.49 -1.65 5.76
CA THR A 216 9.52 -2.58 5.31
C THR A 216 10.89 -1.90 5.45
N TYR A 217 11.90 -2.65 5.89
CA TYR A 217 13.23 -2.11 6.15
C TYR A 217 14.18 -2.44 4.99
N GLY A 218 13.78 -2.00 3.78
CA GLY A 218 14.64 -2.01 2.60
C GLY A 218 15.75 -0.97 2.70
N ARG A 219 16.78 -1.09 1.87
CA ARG A 219 17.97 -0.23 1.92
C ARG A 219 17.65 1.27 1.91
N SER A 220 16.73 1.72 1.07
CA SER A 220 16.35 3.13 0.95
C SER A 220 15.65 3.66 2.20
N ILE A 221 14.77 2.88 2.83
CA ILE A 221 14.09 3.27 4.07
C ILE A 221 15.09 3.26 5.25
N ALA A 222 15.94 2.23 5.35
CA ALA A 222 16.94 2.16 6.40
C ALA A 222 17.89 3.35 6.34
N ALA A 223 18.37 3.73 5.15
CA ALA A 223 19.25 4.87 4.96
C ALA A 223 18.66 6.21 5.45
N MET A 224 17.36 6.38 5.41
CA MET A 224 16.67 7.58 5.93
C MET A 224 16.34 7.45 7.43
N LEU A 225 15.92 6.26 7.84
CA LEU A 225 15.45 6.02 9.19
C LEU A 225 16.61 6.02 10.22
N GLU A 226 17.74 5.40 9.87
CA GLU A 226 18.90 5.28 10.78
C GLU A 226 19.42 6.64 11.29
N PRO A 227 19.73 7.64 10.44
CA PRO A 227 20.18 8.94 10.92
C PRO A 227 19.08 9.70 11.69
N ALA A 228 17.81 9.57 11.29
CA ALA A 228 16.70 10.19 12.01
C ALA A 228 16.52 9.61 13.42
N VAL A 229 16.62 8.28 13.57
CA VAL A 229 16.52 7.58 14.85
C VAL A 229 17.66 8.00 15.78
N ARG A 230 18.88 8.10 15.27
CA ARG A 230 20.03 8.60 16.06
C ARG A 230 19.79 10.02 16.55
N ALA A 231 19.42 10.94 15.64
CA ALA A 231 19.17 12.33 15.98
C ALA A 231 18.00 12.52 16.98
N ILE A 232 16.97 11.65 16.92
CA ILE A 232 15.90 11.59 17.94
C ILE A 232 16.46 11.10 19.26
N GLY A 233 17.30 10.06 19.24
CA GLY A 233 17.96 9.50 20.41
C GLY A 233 18.81 10.53 21.16
N ASP A 234 19.54 11.37 20.45
CA ASP A 234 20.39 12.41 21.02
C ASP A 234 19.58 13.58 21.63
N ARG A 235 18.38 13.84 21.12
CA ARG A 235 17.54 15.00 21.51
C ARG A 235 16.47 14.70 22.55
N THR A 236 16.05 13.43 22.66
CA THR A 236 14.89 13.05 23.46
C THR A 236 15.21 11.82 24.32
N ARG A 237 14.32 11.52 25.27
CA ARG A 237 14.32 10.26 26.03
C ARG A 237 13.33 9.24 25.48
N ALA A 238 12.81 9.46 24.28
CA ALA A 238 11.81 8.58 23.69
C ALA A 238 12.36 7.16 23.49
N GLN A 239 11.48 6.18 23.68
CA GLN A 239 11.66 4.83 23.20
C GLN A 239 11.26 4.77 21.72
N ILE A 240 11.92 3.93 20.95
CA ILE A 240 11.70 3.76 19.52
C ILE A 240 11.26 2.34 19.24
N LEU A 241 10.08 2.20 18.62
CA LEU A 241 9.47 0.93 18.30
C LEU A 241 9.36 0.75 16.77
N LEU A 242 10.10 -0.21 16.26
CA LEU A 242 10.10 -0.57 14.86
C LEU A 242 9.12 -1.73 14.62
N LEU A 243 8.15 -1.56 13.70
CA LEU A 243 7.07 -2.49 13.41
C LEU A 243 7.17 -3.03 11.98
N GLY A 244 7.00 -4.32 11.82
CA GLY A 244 7.01 -5.00 10.53
C GLY A 244 8.21 -5.92 10.34
N ARG A 245 8.19 -6.66 9.25
CA ARG A 245 9.17 -7.69 8.96
C ARG A 245 10.61 -7.12 8.95
N ARG A 246 11.54 -7.78 9.65
CA ARG A 246 12.97 -7.41 9.84
C ARG A 246 13.19 -6.20 10.76
N SER A 247 12.17 -5.70 11.44
CA SER A 247 12.33 -4.60 12.40
C SER A 247 13.30 -4.96 13.54
N ASP A 248 13.25 -6.21 14.01
CA ASP A 248 14.15 -6.77 15.01
C ASP A 248 15.61 -6.76 14.56
N ARG A 249 15.86 -7.03 13.29
CA ARG A 249 17.20 -6.96 12.71
C ARG A 249 17.71 -5.53 12.67
N LEU A 250 16.90 -4.60 12.15
CA LEU A 250 17.30 -3.19 12.08
C LEU A 250 17.53 -2.61 13.47
N ALA A 251 16.69 -2.96 14.46
CA ALA A 251 16.89 -2.52 15.84
C ALA A 251 18.27 -2.95 16.38
N ARG A 252 18.65 -4.23 16.20
CA ARG A 252 19.99 -4.73 16.58
C ARG A 252 21.11 -4.04 15.81
N ASP A 253 20.92 -3.78 14.51
CA ASP A 253 21.94 -3.11 13.68
C ASP A 253 22.14 -1.65 14.14
N LEU A 254 21.08 -0.93 14.49
CA LEU A 254 21.11 0.42 15.05
C LEU A 254 21.87 0.48 16.39
N VAL A 255 21.55 -0.41 17.33
CA VAL A 255 22.23 -0.48 18.64
C VAL A 255 23.71 -0.80 18.46
N ARG A 256 24.06 -1.73 17.56
CA ARG A 256 25.46 -2.07 17.28
C ARG A 256 26.26 -0.89 16.71
N GLN A 257 25.64 -0.06 15.88
CA GLN A 257 26.27 1.12 15.27
C GLN A 257 26.26 2.34 16.20
N CYS A 258 25.29 2.42 17.11
CA CYS A 258 25.11 3.51 18.06
C CYS A 258 24.75 2.94 19.46
N PRO A 259 25.75 2.60 20.29
CA PRO A 259 25.53 1.99 21.61
C PRO A 259 24.68 2.84 22.56
N SER A 260 24.61 4.15 22.39
CA SER A 260 23.76 5.05 23.19
C SER A 260 22.24 4.78 22.98
N LEU A 261 21.88 4.01 21.96
CA LEU A 261 20.52 3.57 21.69
C LEU A 261 20.17 2.23 22.36
N ASP A 262 21.10 1.62 23.09
CA ASP A 262 20.84 0.36 23.80
C ASP A 262 19.74 0.54 24.84
N GLY A 263 18.83 -0.43 24.88
CA GLY A 263 17.60 -0.37 25.70
C GLY A 263 16.56 0.66 25.25
N ARG A 264 16.82 1.40 24.17
CA ARG A 264 15.93 2.46 23.67
C ARG A 264 15.29 2.15 22.31
N VAL A 265 15.81 1.21 21.56
CA VAL A 265 15.28 0.81 20.25
C VAL A 265 14.84 -0.65 20.30
N SER A 266 13.60 -0.90 19.96
CA SER A 266 13.01 -2.25 19.93
C SER A 266 12.39 -2.55 18.57
N GLY A 267 12.50 -3.79 18.13
CA GLY A 267 11.81 -4.30 16.94
C GLY A 267 10.79 -5.35 17.33
N ALA A 268 9.54 -5.18 16.91
CA ALA A 268 8.45 -6.12 17.22
C ALA A 268 8.30 -7.27 16.21
N GLY A 269 9.06 -7.24 15.10
CA GLY A 269 8.97 -8.26 14.06
C GLY A 269 7.67 -8.19 13.25
N SER A 270 7.28 -9.31 12.67
CA SER A 270 6.02 -9.46 11.95
C SER A 270 4.87 -9.62 12.93
N LEU A 271 3.81 -8.84 12.76
CA LEU A 271 2.61 -8.79 13.59
C LEU A 271 1.37 -9.11 12.75
N SER A 272 0.32 -9.63 13.38
CA SER A 272 -1.01 -9.67 12.77
C SER A 272 -1.58 -8.26 12.59
N ALA A 273 -2.63 -8.08 11.81
CA ALA A 273 -3.25 -6.78 11.59
C ALA A 273 -3.74 -6.14 12.91
N ASP A 274 -4.37 -6.94 13.78
CA ASP A 274 -4.86 -6.48 15.09
C ASP A 274 -3.72 -6.11 16.04
N GLN A 275 -2.67 -6.95 16.11
CA GLN A 275 -1.48 -6.63 16.88
C GLN A 275 -0.79 -5.35 16.37
N LEU A 276 -0.73 -5.18 15.06
CA LEU A 276 -0.15 -3.99 14.44
C LEU A 276 -0.96 -2.73 14.78
N SER A 277 -2.30 -2.83 14.76
CA SER A 277 -3.20 -1.76 15.20
C SER A 277 -2.87 -1.32 16.63
N GLN A 278 -2.79 -2.27 17.56
CA GLN A 278 -2.48 -2.02 18.97
C GLN A 278 -1.10 -1.38 19.15
N HIS A 279 -0.08 -1.85 18.43
CA HIS A 279 1.28 -1.32 18.51
C HIS A 279 1.38 0.11 17.94
N ILE A 280 0.70 0.39 16.81
CA ILE A 280 0.65 1.76 16.25
C ILE A 280 -0.13 2.67 17.23
N ALA A 281 -1.26 2.20 17.76
CA ALA A 281 -2.07 2.97 18.71
C ALA A 281 -1.32 3.29 20.02
N ALA A 282 -0.37 2.46 20.43
CA ALA A 282 0.44 2.68 21.62
C ALA A 282 1.48 3.81 21.46
N CYS A 283 1.81 4.20 20.22
CA CYS A 283 2.83 5.23 19.93
C CYS A 283 2.27 6.65 20.13
N ASP A 284 3.10 7.56 20.62
CA ASP A 284 2.77 8.99 20.74
C ASP A 284 2.94 9.70 19.39
N VAL A 285 3.96 9.32 18.62
CA VAL A 285 4.28 9.87 17.29
C VAL A 285 4.72 8.72 16.37
N MET A 286 4.24 8.73 15.12
CA MET A 286 4.73 7.84 14.08
C MET A 286 5.76 8.58 13.21
N LEU A 287 6.92 7.98 13.05
CA LEU A 287 7.99 8.45 12.16
C LEU A 287 7.91 7.66 10.86
N GLN A 288 7.53 8.32 9.75
CA GLN A 288 7.28 7.66 8.47
C GLN A 288 8.06 8.33 7.32
N PRO A 289 9.39 8.19 7.26
CA PRO A 289 10.17 8.76 6.16
C PRO A 289 10.00 7.94 4.87
N TYR A 290 9.87 8.63 3.75
CA TYR A 290 9.79 8.03 2.42
C TYR A 290 10.77 8.72 1.46
N PRO A 291 11.53 7.98 0.63
CA PRO A 291 12.57 8.55 -0.23
C PRO A 291 12.03 9.41 -1.38
N ASP A 292 10.77 9.26 -1.71
CA ASP A 292 10.05 10.03 -2.73
C ASP A 292 9.01 10.98 -2.12
N GLY A 293 8.98 11.07 -0.77
CA GLY A 293 7.99 11.80 0.00
C GLY A 293 6.74 10.97 0.30
N VAL A 294 5.93 11.47 1.25
CA VAL A 294 4.63 10.86 1.56
C VAL A 294 3.69 10.98 0.37
N SER A 295 2.95 9.92 0.09
CA SER A 295 1.95 9.89 -0.98
C SER A 295 0.78 8.98 -0.62
N THR A 296 -0.34 9.14 -1.32
CA THR A 296 -1.60 8.43 -1.05
C THR A 296 -1.58 6.93 -1.36
N ARG A 297 -0.46 6.38 -1.79
CA ARG A 297 -0.21 4.93 -1.92
C ARG A 297 0.48 4.30 -0.69
N ARG A 298 0.86 5.10 0.31
CA ARG A 298 1.63 4.64 1.47
C ARG A 298 0.74 4.04 2.55
N THR A 299 0.50 2.73 2.48
CA THR A 299 -0.37 2.00 3.44
C THR A 299 0.05 2.19 4.90
N SER A 300 1.35 2.34 5.18
CA SER A 300 1.84 2.59 6.53
C SER A 300 1.48 3.99 7.06
N ALA A 301 1.44 5.01 6.18
CA ALA A 301 0.91 6.31 6.56
C ALA A 301 -0.61 6.24 6.79
N MET A 302 -1.34 5.51 5.92
CA MET A 302 -2.78 5.32 6.08
C MET A 302 -3.15 4.63 7.39
N ALA A 303 -2.35 3.64 7.83
CA ALA A 303 -2.56 2.97 9.11
C ALA A 303 -2.42 3.94 10.31
N ALA A 304 -1.42 4.81 10.27
CA ALA A 304 -1.23 5.82 11.30
C ALA A 304 -2.35 6.88 11.29
N LEU A 305 -2.79 7.34 10.11
CA LEU A 305 -3.92 8.26 9.97
C LEU A 305 -5.22 7.66 10.49
N ALA A 306 -5.53 6.42 10.11
CA ALA A 306 -6.74 5.72 10.54
C ALA A 306 -6.83 5.61 12.06
N LEU A 307 -5.71 5.34 12.72
CA LEU A 307 -5.59 5.26 14.17
C LEU A 307 -5.42 6.65 14.84
N GLY A 308 -5.42 7.73 14.04
CA GLY A 308 -5.25 9.09 14.53
C GLY A 308 -3.92 9.29 15.26
N ARG A 309 -2.85 8.71 14.74
CA ARG A 309 -1.52 8.95 15.32
C ARG A 309 -0.85 10.13 14.62
N PRO A 310 -0.25 11.04 15.40
CA PRO A 310 0.57 12.10 14.85
C PRO A 310 1.70 11.52 14.01
N ILE A 311 1.90 12.06 12.79
CA ILE A 311 2.89 11.57 11.84
C ILE A 311 3.92 12.65 11.57
N VAL A 312 5.21 12.32 11.70
CA VAL A 312 6.32 13.05 11.09
C VAL A 312 6.76 12.26 9.86
N THR A 313 6.74 12.92 8.70
CA THR A 313 7.02 12.28 7.42
C THR A 313 7.79 13.22 6.49
N THR A 314 8.29 12.69 5.38
CA THR A 314 9.07 13.47 4.42
C THR A 314 8.22 14.03 3.29
N SER A 315 8.52 15.26 2.86
CA SER A 315 8.04 15.83 1.59
C SER A 315 9.05 15.58 0.49
N GLY A 316 8.55 15.24 -0.70
CA GLY A 316 9.38 14.95 -1.87
C GLY A 316 8.58 15.08 -3.16
N TRP A 317 9.13 14.59 -4.27
CA TRP A 317 8.57 14.79 -5.60
C TRP A 317 7.24 14.05 -5.86
N LEU A 318 6.86 13.07 -5.03
CA LEU A 318 5.56 12.40 -5.08
C LEU A 318 4.58 12.90 -4.02
N THR A 319 4.94 13.89 -3.22
CA THR A 319 4.05 14.41 -2.19
C THR A 319 2.96 15.26 -2.84
N GLU A 320 1.71 14.83 -2.69
CA GLU A 320 0.55 15.58 -3.17
C GLU A 320 0.27 16.81 -2.30
N GLY A 321 -0.26 17.91 -2.87
CA GLY A 321 -0.64 19.13 -2.17
C GLY A 321 -1.61 18.91 -1.01
N LEU A 322 -2.44 17.88 -1.09
CA LEU A 322 -3.34 17.42 -0.03
C LEU A 322 -2.67 17.32 1.36
N TRP A 323 -1.41 16.87 1.40
CA TRP A 323 -0.69 16.68 2.66
C TRP A 323 -0.36 17.98 3.36
N GLU A 324 0.00 19.02 2.60
CA GLU A 324 0.26 20.35 3.10
C GLU A 324 -1.06 21.06 3.44
N GLU A 325 -2.03 21.03 2.55
CA GLU A 325 -3.34 21.69 2.70
C GLU A 325 -4.12 21.17 3.90
N SER A 326 -4.11 19.86 4.15
CA SER A 326 -4.83 19.26 5.27
C SER A 326 -4.17 19.51 6.63
N GLY A 327 -2.87 19.73 6.65
CA GLY A 327 -2.10 19.80 7.89
C GLY A 327 -2.27 18.56 8.79
N ALA A 328 -2.57 17.40 8.19
CA ALA A 328 -2.80 16.15 8.92
C ALA A 328 -1.51 15.39 9.27
N VAL A 329 -0.38 15.85 8.73
CA VAL A 329 0.96 15.31 9.01
C VAL A 329 1.95 16.47 9.19
N THR A 330 3.06 16.19 9.87
CA THR A 330 4.19 17.13 9.92
C THR A 330 5.16 16.77 8.81
N LEU A 331 5.26 17.64 7.80
CA LEU A 331 6.17 17.46 6.66
C LEU A 331 7.56 18.01 6.98
N VAL A 332 8.56 17.22 6.60
CA VAL A 332 9.98 17.59 6.69
C VAL A 332 10.62 17.28 5.32
N PRO A 333 11.51 18.13 4.78
CA PRO A 333 12.20 17.80 3.54
C PRO A 333 12.97 16.49 3.61
N ILE A 334 13.07 15.76 2.48
CA ILE A 334 13.90 14.56 2.36
C ILE A 334 15.34 14.89 2.76
N ASP A 335 16.06 13.93 3.31
CA ASP A 335 17.49 14.00 3.70
C ASP A 335 17.81 15.05 4.78
N MET A 336 16.84 15.40 5.61
CA MET A 336 17.03 16.29 6.76
C MET A 336 16.74 15.59 8.10
N PRO A 337 17.58 14.64 8.54
CA PRO A 337 17.36 13.85 9.76
C PRO A 337 17.27 14.74 11.03
N GLU A 338 18.05 15.81 11.09
CA GLU A 338 18.00 16.78 12.17
C GLU A 338 16.68 17.56 12.25
N ALA A 339 16.11 17.91 11.11
CA ALA A 339 14.80 18.56 11.06
C ALA A 339 13.70 17.57 11.48
N THR A 340 13.81 16.31 11.05
CA THR A 340 12.93 15.20 11.45
C THR A 340 12.98 15.01 12.98
N ALA A 341 14.17 14.99 13.56
CA ALA A 341 14.34 14.85 15.00
C ALA A 341 13.76 16.05 15.78
N ARG A 342 13.98 17.28 15.31
CA ARG A 342 13.36 18.49 15.90
C ARG A 342 11.84 18.48 15.83
N ALA A 343 11.28 18.08 14.70
CA ALA A 343 9.83 17.99 14.53
C ALA A 343 9.23 16.92 15.47
N THR A 344 9.88 15.77 15.57
CA THR A 344 9.48 14.70 16.51
C THR A 344 9.55 15.18 17.96
N ALA A 345 10.67 15.79 18.39
CA ALA A 345 10.83 16.31 19.75
C ALA A 345 9.74 17.33 20.12
N ARG A 346 9.45 18.29 19.24
CA ARG A 346 8.38 19.27 19.46
C ARG A 346 7.03 18.59 19.69
N LEU A 347 6.68 17.57 18.88
CA LEU A 347 5.44 16.84 19.07
C LEU A 347 5.44 16.02 20.38
N LEU A 348 6.57 15.50 20.82
CA LEU A 348 6.66 14.79 22.10
C LEU A 348 6.46 15.73 23.29
N ASP A 349 6.93 16.96 23.19
CA ASP A 349 6.84 17.99 24.26
C ASP A 349 5.47 18.68 24.28
N ASP A 350 4.76 18.77 23.15
CA ASP A 350 3.49 19.47 23.02
C ASP A 350 2.29 18.51 22.85
N ALA A 351 1.62 18.18 23.96
CA ALA A 351 0.44 17.34 23.97
C ALA A 351 -0.76 17.96 23.24
N SER A 352 -0.86 19.29 23.18
CA SER A 352 -1.94 19.99 22.46
C SER A 352 -1.74 19.85 20.95
N ALA A 353 -0.52 20.08 20.46
CA ALA A 353 -0.18 19.86 19.05
C ALA A 353 -0.43 18.41 18.62
N ARG A 354 -0.06 17.44 19.46
CA ARG A 354 -0.36 16.03 19.18
C ARG A 354 -1.86 15.76 19.04
N ARG A 355 -2.69 16.28 19.94
CA ARG A 355 -4.16 16.10 19.85
C ARG A 355 -4.73 16.70 18.58
N GLN A 356 -4.35 17.95 18.25
CA GLN A 356 -4.81 18.61 17.03
C GLN A 356 -4.40 17.85 15.77
N LEU A 357 -3.14 17.35 15.73
CA LEU A 357 -2.67 16.56 14.59
C LEU A 357 -3.41 15.21 14.49
N SER A 358 -3.71 14.57 15.63
CA SER A 358 -4.52 13.34 15.70
C SER A 358 -5.93 13.53 15.15
N GLU A 359 -6.58 14.64 15.50
CA GLU A 359 -7.92 14.99 15.03
C GLU A 359 -7.93 15.21 13.52
N ARG A 360 -6.98 16.00 13.00
CA ARG A 360 -6.83 16.23 11.55
C ARG A 360 -6.52 14.94 10.79
N ALA A 361 -5.67 14.08 11.35
CA ALA A 361 -5.33 12.79 10.77
C ALA A 361 -6.57 11.89 10.60
N ARG A 362 -7.38 11.75 11.66
CA ARG A 362 -8.63 10.98 11.60
C ARG A 362 -9.63 11.59 10.63
N ALA A 363 -9.80 12.91 10.67
CA ALA A 363 -10.73 13.63 9.80
C ALA A 363 -10.35 13.43 8.31
N LEU A 364 -9.07 13.58 7.98
CA LEU A 364 -8.57 13.37 6.63
C LEU A 364 -8.79 11.93 6.18
N TYR A 365 -8.45 10.94 7.05
CA TYR A 365 -8.65 9.53 6.75
C TYR A 365 -10.12 9.22 6.45
N ALA A 366 -11.02 9.61 7.33
CA ALA A 366 -12.45 9.38 7.18
C ALA A 366 -13.03 10.07 5.93
N ALA A 367 -12.52 11.26 5.58
CA ALA A 367 -13.01 12.02 4.43
C ALA A 367 -12.49 11.51 3.08
N ARG A 368 -11.30 10.84 3.04
CA ARG A 368 -10.61 10.56 1.77
C ARG A 368 -10.13 9.13 1.59
N PHE A 369 -9.77 8.42 2.68
CA PHE A 369 -9.00 7.18 2.60
C PHE A 369 -9.72 5.95 3.16
N ASP A 370 -10.87 6.15 3.82
CA ASP A 370 -11.67 5.04 4.31
C ASP A 370 -12.08 4.12 3.16
N ILE A 371 -12.07 2.80 3.41
CA ILE A 371 -12.40 1.76 2.42
C ILE A 371 -13.76 1.98 1.73
N ARG A 372 -14.72 2.59 2.44
CA ARG A 372 -16.04 2.91 1.88
C ARG A 372 -15.97 3.77 0.60
N HIS A 373 -14.97 4.68 0.50
CA HIS A 373 -14.80 5.49 -0.70
C HIS A 373 -14.32 4.65 -1.88
N THR A 374 -13.42 3.70 -1.63
CA THR A 374 -12.97 2.75 -2.66
C THR A 374 -14.13 1.88 -3.14
N ILE A 375 -14.92 1.31 -2.21
CA ILE A 375 -16.07 0.47 -2.57
C ILE A 375 -17.14 1.28 -3.28
N ALA A 376 -17.43 2.51 -2.85
CA ALA A 376 -18.36 3.40 -3.57
C ALA A 376 -17.89 3.63 -5.02
N ALA A 377 -16.62 4.01 -5.23
CA ALA A 377 -16.06 4.24 -6.57
C ALA A 377 -16.09 2.99 -7.46
N LEU A 378 -15.84 1.80 -6.89
CA LEU A 378 -15.93 0.53 -7.62
C LEU A 378 -17.37 0.10 -7.94
N ARG A 379 -18.36 0.55 -7.17
CA ARG A 379 -19.77 0.21 -7.36
C ARG A 379 -20.57 1.28 -8.08
N GLU A 380 -19.97 2.44 -8.38
CA GLU A 380 -20.62 3.45 -9.20
C GLU A 380 -21.01 2.86 -10.57
N PRO A 381 -22.25 3.08 -11.04
CA PRO A 381 -22.68 2.68 -12.37
C PRO A 381 -21.78 3.32 -13.43
N ASP A 382 -21.52 2.60 -14.51
CA ASP A 382 -20.80 3.17 -15.65
C ASP A 382 -21.59 4.39 -16.19
N ALA A 383 -20.95 5.54 -16.26
CA ALA A 383 -21.55 6.79 -16.77
C ALA A 383 -22.00 6.71 -18.25
N ALA A 384 -21.83 5.55 -18.89
CA ALA A 384 -22.16 5.28 -20.30
C ALA A 384 -23.56 4.65 -20.52
N ALA A 385 -24.37 4.45 -19.48
CA ALA A 385 -25.71 3.86 -19.61
C ALA A 385 -26.84 4.89 -19.60
N VAL A 386 -26.52 6.17 -19.71
CA VAL A 386 -27.53 7.24 -19.90
C VAL A 386 -27.24 7.92 -21.24
N SER A 387 -27.61 7.28 -22.30
CA SER A 387 -27.90 7.95 -23.57
C SER A 387 -29.39 7.86 -23.82
N PRO A 388 -30.01 8.95 -24.31
CA PRO A 388 -31.44 9.20 -24.33
C PRO A 388 -32.22 8.25 -25.21
#